data_80655230b10be016b9c67756c1b0e652
#
_entry.id   80655230b10be016b9c67756c1b0e652
#
_cell.length_a   1.000
_cell.length_b   1.000
_cell.length_c   1.000
_cell.angle_alpha   90.00
_cell.angle_beta   90.00
_cell.angle_gamma   90.00
#
_symmetry.space_group_name_H-M   'P 1'
#
loop_
_entity.id
_entity.type
_entity.pdbx_description
1 polymer ?
#
loop_
_entity_poly.entity_id
_entity_poly.type
_entity_poly.pdbx_seq_one_letter_code
_entity_poly.pdbx_strand_id
1 'polypeptide(L)'
;MAEIHGCITADSRGQTVIFPTVAQYVPLMKKLLDDGYTLCSDLCGVDYLQMPGRSLPEGITAGRFEVVVNLLALVARQRVRIRLQLDADDPAIGTLFDLWPGTEAMEREAYDMFGIRFDGHPDLTRILMPEDWDGYPLRKDYEVGRIPVQFKGANS
;
A
#
# COMPACT_ATOMS: atom_id res chain seq x y z
N MET A 1 -10.00 22.64 -6.28
CA MET A 1 -9.32 21.57 -5.52
C MET A 1 -7.83 21.89 -5.43
N ALA A 2 -7.21 21.67 -4.28
CA ALA A 2 -5.76 21.83 -4.19
C ALA A 2 -5.06 20.65 -4.85
N GLU A 3 -3.95 20.92 -5.52
CA GLU A 3 -3.15 19.90 -6.20
C GLU A 3 -1.68 20.01 -5.81
N ILE A 4 -1.01 18.86 -5.72
CA ILE A 4 0.44 18.76 -5.56
C ILE A 4 0.97 17.89 -6.68
N HIS A 5 1.88 18.43 -7.49
CA HIS A 5 2.46 17.79 -8.67
C HIS A 5 1.42 17.23 -9.67
N GLY A 6 0.27 17.89 -9.79
CA GLY A 6 -0.84 17.48 -10.65
C GLY A 6 -1.70 16.33 -10.11
N CYS A 7 -1.57 16.03 -8.83
CA CYS A 7 -2.41 15.05 -8.13
C CYS A 7 -3.36 15.76 -7.16
N ILE A 8 -4.60 15.28 -7.09
CA ILE A 8 -5.63 15.78 -6.18
C ILE A 8 -5.16 15.63 -4.74
N THR A 9 -5.44 16.65 -3.91
CA THR A 9 -5.12 16.62 -2.48
C THR A 9 -6.33 16.88 -1.62
N ALA A 10 -6.29 16.39 -0.39
CA ALA A 10 -7.23 16.70 0.66
C ALA A 10 -6.52 16.89 1.99
N ASP A 11 -7.16 17.62 2.90
CA ASP A 11 -6.74 17.64 4.31
C ASP A 11 -7.43 16.51 5.07
N SER A 12 -6.66 15.81 5.89
CA SER A 12 -7.18 14.83 6.85
C SER A 12 -6.57 15.08 8.22
N ARG A 13 -7.33 15.78 9.07
CA ARG A 13 -6.93 16.12 10.43
C ARG A 13 -5.60 16.91 10.50
N GLY A 14 -5.47 17.89 9.61
CA GLY A 14 -4.26 18.71 9.50
C GLY A 14 -3.09 18.04 8.79
N GLN A 15 -3.31 16.89 8.17
CA GLN A 15 -2.32 16.20 7.36
C GLN A 15 -2.70 16.26 5.88
N THR A 16 -1.75 16.67 5.05
CA THR A 16 -1.92 16.61 3.59
C THR A 16 -1.95 15.18 3.10
N VAL A 17 -3.00 14.86 2.36
CA VAL A 17 -3.17 13.56 1.68
C VAL A 17 -3.19 13.80 0.17
N ILE A 18 -2.41 13.02 -0.58
CA ILE A 18 -2.30 13.10 -2.04
C ILE A 18 -2.89 11.83 -2.64
N PHE A 19 -3.67 11.98 -3.70
CA PHE A 19 -4.36 10.88 -4.39
C PHE A 19 -3.87 10.78 -5.84
N PRO A 20 -2.76 10.08 -6.11
CA PRO A 20 -2.31 9.82 -7.48
C PRO A 20 -3.15 8.73 -8.14
N THR A 21 -3.16 8.72 -9.47
CA THR A 21 -3.49 7.54 -10.26
C THR A 21 -2.31 6.57 -10.29
N VAL A 22 -2.52 5.33 -10.75
CA VAL A 22 -1.43 4.34 -10.93
C VAL A 22 -0.31 4.89 -11.80
N ALA A 23 -0.65 5.57 -12.91
CA ALA A 23 0.33 6.16 -13.81
C ALA A 23 1.11 7.33 -13.18
N GLN A 24 0.49 8.07 -12.27
CA GLN A 24 1.13 9.21 -11.58
C GLN A 24 1.99 8.78 -10.38
N TYR A 25 1.80 7.57 -9.85
CA TYR A 25 2.36 7.15 -8.57
C TYR A 25 3.88 7.27 -8.50
N VAL A 26 4.62 6.50 -9.30
CA VAL A 26 6.09 6.55 -9.26
C VAL A 26 6.65 7.92 -9.66
N PRO A 27 6.14 8.61 -10.70
CA PRO A 27 6.54 9.99 -10.99
C PRO A 27 6.31 10.98 -9.85
N LEU A 28 5.18 10.90 -9.14
CA LEU A 28 4.91 11.71 -7.95
C LEU A 28 5.93 11.43 -6.86
N MET A 29 6.19 10.15 -6.59
CA MET A 29 7.10 9.75 -5.51
C MET A 29 8.53 10.26 -5.75
N LYS A 30 9.02 10.25 -7.00
CA LYS A 30 10.30 10.87 -7.36
C LYS A 30 10.34 12.35 -7.03
N LYS A 31 9.29 13.10 -7.40
CA LYS A 31 9.19 14.53 -7.08
C LYS A 31 9.14 14.80 -5.59
N LEU A 32 8.41 13.99 -4.82
CA LEU A 32 8.38 14.14 -3.37
C LEU A 32 9.73 13.84 -2.72
N LEU A 33 10.51 12.89 -3.25
CA LEU A 33 11.89 12.66 -2.81
C LEU A 33 12.77 13.90 -3.07
N ASP A 34 12.66 14.50 -4.27
CA ASP A 34 13.37 15.74 -4.63
C ASP A 34 12.92 16.94 -3.76
N ASP A 35 11.66 16.98 -3.34
CA ASP A 35 11.11 17.99 -2.41
C ASP A 35 11.60 17.77 -0.96
N GLY A 36 12.39 16.74 -0.69
CA GLY A 36 13.00 16.48 0.62
C GLY A 36 12.27 15.48 1.51
N TYR A 37 11.27 14.76 1.01
CA TYR A 37 10.64 13.64 1.72
C TYR A 37 11.53 12.39 1.66
N THR A 38 12.61 12.41 2.41
CA THR A 38 13.69 11.41 2.35
C THR A 38 13.41 10.13 3.15
N LEU A 39 12.37 10.11 3.98
CA LEU A 39 12.02 8.95 4.80
C LEU A 39 10.63 8.43 4.44
N CYS A 40 10.56 7.19 3.97
CA CYS A 40 9.31 6.42 3.94
C CYS A 40 9.13 5.75 5.31
N SER A 41 8.18 6.25 6.09
CA SER A 41 7.95 5.73 7.45
C SER A 41 7.04 4.51 7.46
N ASP A 42 6.19 4.36 6.45
CA ASP A 42 5.26 3.25 6.35
C ASP A 42 4.71 3.10 4.92
N LEU A 43 4.47 1.86 4.52
CA LEU A 43 3.72 1.48 3.32
C LEU A 43 2.87 0.27 3.69
N CYS A 44 1.57 0.37 3.49
CA CYS A 44 0.65 -0.73 3.77
C CYS A 44 -0.48 -0.85 2.74
N GLY A 45 -1.08 -2.04 2.66
CA GLY A 45 -2.28 -2.31 1.87
C GLY A 45 -3.55 -2.22 2.73
N VAL A 46 -4.68 -1.93 2.08
CA VAL A 46 -6.02 -1.97 2.70
C VAL A 46 -6.99 -2.61 1.72
N ASP A 47 -7.85 -3.51 2.19
CA ASP A 47 -9.00 -4.05 1.43
C ASP A 47 -10.29 -3.40 1.92
N TYR A 48 -10.97 -2.67 1.03
CA TYR A 48 -12.23 -1.98 1.30
C TYR A 48 -13.48 -2.74 0.82
N LEU A 49 -13.38 -4.03 0.54
CA LEU A 49 -14.51 -4.84 0.07
C LEU A 49 -15.77 -4.66 0.92
N GLN A 50 -15.61 -4.53 2.24
CA GLN A 50 -16.73 -4.38 3.19
C GLN A 50 -17.08 -2.91 3.49
N MET A 51 -16.39 -1.93 2.87
CA MET A 51 -16.61 -0.50 3.06
C MET A 51 -16.70 0.25 1.72
N PRO A 52 -17.64 -0.12 0.83
CA PRO A 52 -17.73 0.47 -0.51
C PRO A 52 -18.13 1.96 -0.49
N GLY A 53 -18.83 2.41 0.55
CA GLY A 53 -19.34 3.78 0.68
C GLY A 53 -18.39 4.77 1.37
N ARG A 54 -17.07 4.46 1.47
CA ARG A 54 -16.12 5.40 2.08
C ARG A 54 -16.03 6.71 1.30
N SER A 55 -15.86 7.81 2.02
CA SER A 55 -15.71 9.13 1.42
C SER A 55 -14.31 9.30 0.83
N LEU A 56 -14.26 9.68 -0.44
CA LEU A 56 -13.05 10.11 -1.16
C LEU A 56 -13.28 11.51 -1.75
N PRO A 57 -12.21 12.27 -2.03
CA PRO A 57 -12.34 13.55 -2.71
C PRO A 57 -13.03 13.40 -4.08
N GLU A 58 -13.67 14.46 -4.52
CA GLU A 58 -14.25 14.54 -5.87
C GLU A 58 -13.16 14.25 -6.92
N GLY A 59 -13.49 13.48 -7.94
CA GLY A 59 -12.56 13.07 -8.99
C GLY A 59 -11.73 11.81 -8.67
N ILE A 60 -11.83 11.26 -7.45
CA ILE A 60 -11.16 9.99 -7.09
C ILE A 60 -12.16 8.85 -7.14
N THR A 61 -11.94 7.89 -8.03
CA THR A 61 -12.72 6.66 -8.09
C THR A 61 -12.23 5.66 -7.05
N ALA A 62 -13.15 5.14 -6.24
CA ALA A 62 -12.83 4.15 -5.22
C ALA A 62 -12.45 2.81 -5.86
N GLY A 63 -11.27 2.30 -5.56
CA GLY A 63 -10.86 0.92 -5.85
C GLY A 63 -11.18 -0.01 -4.68
N ARG A 64 -11.16 -1.32 -4.89
CA ARG A 64 -11.26 -2.29 -3.80
C ARG A 64 -10.06 -2.20 -2.87
N PHE A 65 -8.86 -2.18 -3.45
CA PHE A 65 -7.63 -2.07 -2.67
C PHE A 65 -7.12 -0.64 -2.65
N GLU A 66 -6.38 -0.32 -1.61
CA GLU A 66 -5.67 0.94 -1.47
C GLU A 66 -4.27 0.67 -0.94
N VAL A 67 -3.27 1.32 -1.51
CA VAL A 67 -1.94 1.41 -0.92
C VAL A 67 -1.80 2.77 -0.26
N VAL A 68 -1.40 2.74 0.99
CA VAL A 68 -1.15 3.95 1.80
C VAL A 68 0.33 4.05 2.07
N VAL A 69 0.92 5.20 1.72
CA VAL A 69 2.33 5.49 1.98
C VAL A 69 2.45 6.76 2.83
N ASN A 70 3.25 6.73 3.86
CA ASN A 70 3.55 7.88 4.69
C ASN A 70 5.02 8.29 4.51
N LEU A 71 5.23 9.53 4.05
CA LEU A 71 6.55 10.11 3.86
C LEU A 71 6.80 11.25 4.82
N LEU A 72 8.07 11.42 5.23
CA LEU A 72 8.53 12.51 6.09
C LEU A 72 9.68 13.29 5.45
N ALA A 73 9.55 14.60 5.48
CA ALA A 73 10.62 15.54 5.23
C ALA A 73 11.17 16.01 6.58
N LEU A 74 12.25 15.37 7.05
CA LEU A 74 12.76 15.55 8.40
C LEU A 74 13.26 16.99 8.65
N VAL A 75 13.94 17.59 7.66
CA VAL A 75 14.46 18.96 7.76
C VAL A 75 13.32 19.98 7.82
N ALA A 76 12.32 19.83 6.93
CA ALA A 76 11.15 20.72 6.89
C ALA A 76 10.12 20.41 8.00
N ARG A 77 10.27 19.28 8.72
CA ARG A 77 9.33 18.78 9.74
C ARG A 77 7.92 18.62 9.17
N GLN A 78 7.82 18.12 7.94
CA GLN A 78 6.56 17.92 7.25
C GLN A 78 6.30 16.42 7.05
N ARG A 79 5.02 16.09 6.98
CA ARG A 79 4.52 14.75 6.70
C ARG A 79 3.50 14.82 5.58
N VAL A 80 3.53 13.85 4.68
CA VAL A 80 2.53 13.68 3.64
C VAL A 80 2.08 12.22 3.62
N ARG A 81 0.80 12.00 3.33
CA ARG A 81 0.24 10.67 3.10
C ARG A 81 -0.20 10.55 1.66
N ILE A 82 0.18 9.48 1.02
CA ILE A 82 -0.25 9.11 -0.32
C ILE A 82 -1.28 7.98 -0.19
N ARG A 83 -2.41 8.12 -0.89
CA ARG A 83 -3.47 7.10 -0.95
C ARG A 83 -3.77 6.77 -2.40
N LEU A 84 -3.35 5.60 -2.83
CA LEU A 84 -3.52 5.12 -4.19
C LEU A 84 -4.61 4.06 -4.24
N GLN A 85 -5.62 4.28 -5.11
CA GLN A 85 -6.71 3.34 -5.34
C GLN A 85 -6.31 2.30 -6.37
N LEU A 86 -6.59 1.02 -6.12
CA LEU A 86 -6.31 -0.10 -7.01
C LEU A 86 -7.55 -0.93 -7.27
N ASP A 87 -7.65 -1.44 -8.49
CA ASP A 87 -8.74 -2.30 -8.91
C ASP A 87 -8.69 -3.69 -8.23
N ALA A 88 -9.84 -4.37 -8.25
CA ALA A 88 -9.97 -5.68 -7.63
C ALA A 88 -9.26 -6.80 -8.41
N ASP A 89 -9.28 -6.71 -9.75
CA ASP A 89 -8.90 -7.81 -10.62
C ASP A 89 -7.39 -7.95 -10.80
N ASP A 90 -6.68 -6.82 -10.92
CA ASP A 90 -5.21 -6.80 -11.06
C ASP A 90 -4.61 -5.63 -10.25
N PRO A 91 -4.53 -5.75 -8.92
CA PRO A 91 -3.96 -4.71 -8.09
C PRO A 91 -2.42 -4.67 -8.23
N ALA A 92 -1.94 -3.80 -9.13
CA ALA A 92 -0.52 -3.67 -9.42
C ALA A 92 -0.08 -2.21 -9.49
N ILE A 93 1.12 -1.95 -8.96
CA ILE A 93 1.80 -0.64 -9.00
C ILE A 93 3.31 -0.81 -9.15
N GLY A 94 4.02 0.25 -9.51
CA GLY A 94 5.48 0.25 -9.50
C GLY A 94 6.05 0.21 -8.09
N THR A 95 7.17 -0.50 -7.92
CA THR A 95 7.92 -0.52 -6.65
C THR A 95 8.51 0.86 -6.31
N LEU A 96 8.65 1.13 -5.02
CA LEU A 96 9.40 2.28 -4.50
C LEU A 96 10.82 1.90 -4.03
N PHE A 97 11.23 0.66 -4.23
CA PHE A 97 12.51 0.14 -3.74
C PHE A 97 13.71 1.01 -4.17
N ASP A 98 13.73 1.45 -5.41
CA ASP A 98 14.84 2.29 -5.93
C ASP A 98 14.87 3.69 -5.31
N LEU A 99 13.75 4.18 -4.77
CA LEU A 99 13.65 5.50 -4.13
C LEU A 99 13.87 5.41 -2.61
N TRP A 100 13.29 4.40 -1.98
CA TRP A 100 13.42 4.11 -0.55
C TRP A 100 13.63 2.60 -0.35
N PRO A 101 14.88 2.11 -0.31
CA PRO A 101 15.13 0.67 -0.15
C PRO A 101 14.47 0.02 1.07
N GLY A 102 14.14 0.81 2.09
CA GLY A 102 13.40 0.33 3.27
C GLY A 102 11.96 -0.13 2.98
N THR A 103 11.41 0.15 1.79
CA THR A 103 10.09 -0.36 1.38
C THR A 103 10.08 -1.83 0.98
N GLU A 104 11.24 -2.46 0.81
CA GLU A 104 11.37 -3.87 0.38
C GLU A 104 10.44 -4.80 1.17
N ALA A 105 10.58 -4.83 2.48
CA ALA A 105 9.78 -5.70 3.32
C ALA A 105 8.30 -5.27 3.42
N MET A 106 8.02 -3.96 3.38
CA MET A 106 6.65 -3.43 3.43
C MET A 106 5.86 -3.79 2.17
N GLU A 107 6.48 -3.73 1.00
CA GLU A 107 5.88 -4.13 -0.27
C GLU A 107 5.64 -5.63 -0.32
N ARG A 108 6.57 -6.45 0.18
CA ARG A 108 6.39 -7.90 0.32
C ARG A 108 5.22 -8.23 1.27
N GLU A 109 5.07 -7.51 2.36
CA GLU A 109 3.93 -7.69 3.27
C GLU A 109 2.60 -7.38 2.58
N ALA A 110 2.51 -6.26 1.86
CA ALA A 110 1.30 -5.91 1.12
C ALA A 110 0.99 -6.95 0.00
N TYR A 111 2.01 -7.46 -0.67
CA TYR A 111 1.87 -8.57 -1.61
C TYR A 111 1.38 -9.86 -0.91
N ASP A 112 2.04 -10.25 0.16
CA ASP A 112 1.75 -11.49 0.88
C ASP A 112 0.34 -11.51 1.48
N MET A 113 -0.09 -10.38 2.05
CA MET A 113 -1.38 -10.29 2.76
C MET A 113 -2.57 -9.96 1.86
N PHE A 114 -2.38 -9.20 0.78
CA PHE A 114 -3.45 -8.71 -0.08
C PHE A 114 -3.33 -9.15 -1.54
N GLY A 115 -2.17 -9.62 -1.99
CA GLY A 115 -1.90 -9.93 -3.39
C GLY A 115 -1.69 -8.69 -4.25
N ILE A 116 -1.29 -7.57 -3.68
CA ILE A 116 -0.91 -6.36 -4.42
C ILE A 116 0.47 -6.58 -5.02
N ARG A 117 0.58 -6.48 -6.35
CA ARG A 117 1.86 -6.66 -7.04
C ARG A 117 2.63 -5.34 -7.14
N PHE A 118 3.93 -5.41 -6.86
CA PHE A 118 4.86 -4.28 -6.98
C PHE A 118 5.82 -4.53 -8.14
N ASP A 119 5.53 -3.95 -9.29
CA ASP A 119 6.30 -4.15 -10.53
C ASP A 119 7.70 -3.55 -10.38
N GLY A 120 8.74 -4.34 -10.68
CA GLY A 120 10.15 -3.95 -10.52
C GLY A 120 10.74 -4.22 -9.13
N HIS A 121 9.97 -4.81 -8.19
CA HIS A 121 10.49 -5.22 -6.89
C HIS A 121 11.61 -6.27 -7.08
N PRO A 122 12.75 -6.18 -6.36
CA PRO A 122 13.88 -7.08 -6.55
C PRO A 122 13.61 -8.54 -6.19
N ASP A 123 12.72 -8.78 -5.21
CA ASP A 123 12.37 -10.13 -4.76
C ASP A 123 10.97 -10.12 -4.12
N LEU A 124 9.92 -10.16 -4.96
CA LEU A 124 8.53 -10.13 -4.50
C LEU A 124 8.05 -11.53 -4.09
N THR A 125 8.59 -12.01 -2.98
CA THR A 125 8.21 -13.29 -2.34
C THR A 125 7.45 -13.06 -1.05
N ARG A 126 6.77 -14.10 -0.54
CA ARG A 126 6.07 -14.02 0.74
C ARG A 126 7.04 -13.75 1.89
N ILE A 127 6.60 -13.06 2.93
CA ILE A 127 7.41 -12.68 4.10
C ILE A 127 6.81 -13.17 5.43
N LEU A 128 5.49 -13.14 5.56
CA LEU A 128 4.79 -13.56 6.78
C LEU A 128 4.23 -14.97 6.67
N MET A 129 3.72 -15.34 5.49
CA MET A 129 3.18 -16.67 5.23
C MET A 129 4.26 -17.58 4.63
N PRO A 130 4.13 -18.92 4.77
CA PRO A 130 4.95 -19.89 4.05
C PRO A 130 4.81 -19.70 2.53
N GLU A 131 5.84 -20.06 1.77
CA GLU A 131 5.87 -19.89 0.31
C GLU A 131 4.75 -20.67 -0.40
N ASP A 132 4.35 -21.81 0.16
CA ASP A 132 3.29 -22.70 -0.33
C ASP A 132 1.89 -22.34 0.18
N TRP A 133 1.74 -21.22 0.90
CA TRP A 133 0.44 -20.77 1.39
C TRP A 133 -0.48 -20.38 0.24
N ASP A 134 -1.74 -20.86 0.27
CA ASP A 134 -2.76 -20.52 -0.72
C ASP A 134 -3.63 -19.35 -0.23
N GLY A 135 -3.75 -18.32 -1.07
CA GLY A 135 -4.56 -17.13 -0.82
C GLY A 135 -3.84 -16.02 -0.05
N TYR A 136 -4.62 -14.98 0.26
CA TYR A 136 -4.15 -13.73 0.86
C TYR A 136 -4.93 -13.44 2.14
N PRO A 137 -4.32 -13.64 3.33
CA PRO A 137 -5.04 -13.72 4.60
C PRO A 137 -5.75 -12.45 5.04
N LEU A 138 -5.32 -11.25 4.59
CA LEU A 138 -5.96 -9.99 4.98
C LEU A 138 -7.04 -9.51 4.00
N ARG A 139 -7.29 -10.23 2.92
CA ARG A 139 -8.47 -9.97 2.09
C ARG A 139 -9.75 -10.22 2.87
N LYS A 140 -10.74 -9.35 2.72
CA LYS A 140 -12.01 -9.41 3.48
C LYS A 140 -12.92 -10.58 3.08
N ASP A 141 -12.67 -11.19 1.94
CA ASP A 141 -13.32 -12.41 1.45
C ASP A 141 -12.48 -13.69 1.69
N TYR A 142 -11.36 -13.59 2.40
CA TYR A 142 -10.59 -14.75 2.84
C TYR A 142 -11.30 -15.50 3.97
N GLU A 143 -11.48 -16.81 3.83
CA GLU A 143 -12.18 -17.63 4.82
C GLU A 143 -11.30 -17.94 6.04
N VAL A 144 -11.61 -17.34 7.16
CA VAL A 144 -10.87 -17.49 8.44
C VAL A 144 -10.91 -18.93 9.00
N GLY A 145 -11.86 -19.75 8.58
CA GLY A 145 -12.06 -21.13 9.07
C GLY A 145 -11.22 -22.22 8.39
N ARG A 146 -10.42 -21.89 7.39
CA ARG A 146 -9.64 -22.86 6.61
C ARG A 146 -8.23 -23.16 7.13
N ILE A 147 -7.85 -22.67 8.32
CA ILE A 147 -6.56 -23.01 8.92
C ILE A 147 -6.67 -24.42 9.52
N PRO A 148 -6.05 -25.47 8.91
CA PRO A 148 -6.00 -26.78 9.56
C PRO A 148 -5.11 -26.66 10.80
N VAL A 149 -5.72 -26.62 11.97
CA VAL A 149 -4.99 -26.68 13.26
C VAL A 149 -4.46 -28.11 13.39
N GLN A 150 -3.20 -28.32 13.00
CA GLN A 150 -2.51 -29.57 13.28
C GLN A 150 -1.94 -29.49 14.71
N PHE A 151 -2.66 -30.08 15.65
CA PHE A 151 -2.06 -30.43 16.94
C PHE A 151 -1.09 -31.61 16.69
N LYS A 152 0.22 -31.37 16.68
CA LYS A 152 1.19 -32.45 16.88
C LYS A 152 1.01 -32.97 18.28
N GLY A 153 0.30 -34.08 18.43
CA GLY A 153 0.30 -34.81 19.69
C GLY A 153 1.74 -35.14 20.07
N ALA A 154 2.14 -34.80 21.30
CA ALA A 154 3.39 -35.25 21.84
C ALA A 154 3.31 -36.78 21.87
N ASN A 155 4.08 -37.44 21.03
CA ASN A 155 4.31 -38.87 21.17
C ASN A 155 5.13 -39.05 22.45
N SER A 156 4.49 -39.58 23.47
CA SER A 156 5.13 -40.14 24.68
C SER A 156 5.89 -41.43 24.33
#